data_1b09c114f0a893a306b71e97cd10c2ea
#
_entry.id   1b09c114f0a893a306b71e97cd10c2ea
#
_cell.length_a   1.000
_cell.length_b   1.000
_cell.length_c   1.000
_cell.angle_alpha   90.00
_cell.angle_beta   90.00
_cell.angle_gamma   90.00
#
_symmetry.space_group_name_H-M   'P 1'
#
loop_
_entity.id
_entity.type
_entity.pdbx_description
1 polymer ?
#
loop_
_entity_poly.entity_id
_entity_poly.type
_entity_poly.pdbx_seq_one_letter_code
_entity_poly.pdbx_strand_id
1 'polypeptide(L)'
;PSRIIVGDGSDEVIDLLFRICVEPGVNNAVAFMPCFGIYTTQAALCGVELRQTPVNADFSFPWDNLLKLVDDKTSLVFVTTPDNPSGYTPPVAELETLAKALPDTCLLVLDEAYMDFTDDEADYSLAKRLDEFPNVIISRTFSKSFGMAGLRLGYAIVPEELADHYWRVRLPFSVNLMAEEAGIAALQDVAFHDETVRVVREGRAWLTGELTKLGCRVFPSQSNFLMFELPADGPNAASLFEDLLRRGSSCVR
;
A
#
# COMPACT_ATOMS: atom_id res chain seq x y z
N PRO A 1 -10.85 -14.40 -12.92
CA PRO A 1 -11.93 -14.04 -11.97
C PRO A 1 -11.83 -14.82 -10.65
N SER A 2 -11.47 -16.12 -10.68
CA SER A 2 -11.37 -16.99 -9.49
C SER A 2 -10.36 -16.50 -8.43
N ARG A 3 -9.39 -15.69 -8.83
CA ARG A 3 -8.32 -15.15 -7.95
C ARG A 3 -8.61 -13.74 -7.43
N ILE A 4 -9.74 -13.12 -7.82
CA ILE A 4 -10.08 -11.77 -7.38
C ILE A 4 -11.04 -11.82 -6.20
N ILE A 5 -10.65 -11.18 -5.11
CA ILE A 5 -11.47 -10.99 -3.92
C ILE A 5 -11.77 -9.50 -3.74
N VAL A 6 -12.94 -9.16 -3.24
CA VAL A 6 -13.38 -7.77 -3.02
C VAL A 6 -13.78 -7.58 -1.55
N GLY A 7 -13.53 -6.39 -1.02
CA GLY A 7 -13.82 -6.05 0.38
C GLY A 7 -14.27 -4.61 0.57
N ASP A 8 -14.71 -4.31 1.78
CA ASP A 8 -15.03 -2.96 2.27
C ASP A 8 -13.76 -2.11 2.41
N GLY A 9 -13.24 -1.67 1.27
CA GLY A 9 -11.89 -1.16 1.09
C GLY A 9 -10.83 -2.27 1.13
N SER A 10 -9.58 -1.92 0.80
CA SER A 10 -8.44 -2.83 0.99
C SER A 10 -8.19 -3.17 2.47
N ASP A 11 -8.71 -2.36 3.39
CA ASP A 11 -8.59 -2.57 4.82
C ASP A 11 -9.26 -3.88 5.27
N GLU A 12 -10.48 -4.20 4.77
CA GLU A 12 -11.13 -5.48 5.03
C GLU A 12 -10.34 -6.65 4.44
N VAL A 13 -9.77 -6.48 3.26
CA VAL A 13 -8.92 -7.52 2.66
C VAL A 13 -7.74 -7.83 3.58
N ILE A 14 -7.05 -6.80 4.08
CA ILE A 14 -5.92 -6.97 5.01
C ILE A 14 -6.35 -7.63 6.32
N ASP A 15 -7.48 -7.20 6.91
CA ASP A 15 -8.04 -7.82 8.13
C ASP A 15 -8.29 -9.32 7.93
N LEU A 16 -8.94 -9.68 6.83
CA LEU A 16 -9.26 -11.07 6.54
C LEU A 16 -8.02 -11.92 6.21
N LEU A 17 -6.97 -11.34 5.61
CA LEU A 17 -5.69 -12.04 5.43
C LEU A 17 -5.06 -12.41 6.77
N PHE A 18 -5.06 -11.51 7.77
CA PHE A 18 -4.61 -11.88 9.12
C PHE A 18 -5.42 -13.03 9.70
N ARG A 19 -6.75 -12.99 9.59
CA ARG A 19 -7.64 -14.03 10.15
C ARG A 19 -7.52 -15.39 9.46
N ILE A 20 -7.16 -15.43 8.18
CA ILE A 20 -7.06 -16.66 7.40
C ILE A 20 -5.65 -17.27 7.48
N CYS A 21 -4.62 -16.41 7.41
CA CYS A 21 -3.25 -16.86 7.19
C CYS A 21 -2.42 -16.97 8.47
N VAL A 22 -2.91 -16.44 9.61
CA VAL A 22 -2.09 -16.36 10.83
C VAL A 22 -2.81 -16.97 12.03
N GLU A 23 -2.14 -17.92 12.70
CA GLU A 23 -2.61 -18.47 13.97
C GLU A 23 -2.05 -17.61 15.13
N PRO A 24 -2.92 -17.01 15.98
CA PRO A 24 -2.51 -16.15 17.08
C PRO A 24 -1.56 -16.85 18.04
N GLY A 25 -0.45 -16.18 18.40
CA GLY A 25 0.56 -16.71 19.30
C GLY A 25 1.44 -17.83 18.73
N VAL A 26 1.22 -18.25 17.47
CA VAL A 26 2.01 -19.26 16.77
C VAL A 26 2.79 -18.63 15.62
N ASN A 27 2.09 -17.96 14.73
CA ASN A 27 2.69 -17.30 13.57
C ASN A 27 3.01 -15.82 13.84
N ASN A 28 3.82 -15.26 12.97
CA ASN A 28 4.14 -13.84 12.96
C ASN A 28 3.96 -13.24 11.55
N ALA A 29 3.93 -11.90 11.51
CA ALA A 29 3.98 -11.12 10.30
C ALA A 29 5.19 -10.17 10.32
N VAL A 30 5.65 -9.74 9.14
CA VAL A 30 6.81 -8.86 9.00
C VAL A 30 6.44 -7.66 8.13
N ALA A 31 6.94 -6.46 8.49
CA ALA A 31 6.78 -5.24 7.71
C ALA A 31 7.96 -4.27 7.91
N PHE A 32 8.01 -3.22 7.10
CA PHE A 32 8.88 -2.07 7.36
C PHE A 32 8.28 -1.13 8.42
N MET A 33 9.10 -0.19 8.93
CA MET A 33 8.67 0.88 9.83
C MET A 33 9.34 2.20 9.43
N PRO A 34 8.59 3.31 9.23
CA PRO A 34 7.13 3.40 9.33
C PRO A 34 6.42 2.62 8.22
N CYS A 35 5.16 2.28 8.43
CA CYS A 35 4.30 1.63 7.45
C CYS A 35 2.85 2.11 7.59
N PHE A 36 1.99 1.66 6.70
CA PHE A 36 0.56 1.92 6.84
C PHE A 36 0.02 1.32 8.15
N GLY A 37 -0.59 2.15 9.00
CA GLY A 37 -0.95 1.82 10.38
C GLY A 37 -1.90 0.63 10.54
N ILE A 38 -2.61 0.25 9.48
CA ILE A 38 -3.54 -0.88 9.51
C ILE A 38 -2.83 -2.20 9.83
N TYR A 39 -1.59 -2.42 9.37
CA TYR A 39 -0.87 -3.67 9.64
C TYR A 39 -0.62 -3.86 11.13
N THR A 40 -0.17 -2.79 11.81
CA THR A 40 0.04 -2.80 13.27
C THR A 40 -1.28 -3.00 14.02
N THR A 41 -2.34 -2.33 13.58
CA THR A 41 -3.65 -2.42 14.21
C THR A 41 -4.23 -3.82 14.07
N GLN A 42 -4.21 -4.41 12.88
CA GLN A 42 -4.76 -5.74 12.65
C GLN A 42 -3.93 -6.84 13.31
N ALA A 43 -2.61 -6.74 13.29
CA ALA A 43 -1.75 -7.66 14.03
C ALA A 43 -2.10 -7.66 15.53
N ALA A 44 -2.26 -6.48 16.13
CA ALA A 44 -2.64 -6.35 17.53
C ALA A 44 -4.05 -6.92 17.82
N LEU A 45 -5.04 -6.63 16.96
CA LEU A 45 -6.41 -7.14 17.09
C LEU A 45 -6.49 -8.66 16.97
N CYS A 46 -5.66 -9.24 16.10
CA CYS A 46 -5.59 -10.69 15.89
C CYS A 46 -4.63 -11.41 16.86
N GLY A 47 -3.94 -10.69 17.76
CA GLY A 47 -2.98 -11.30 18.69
C GLY A 47 -1.75 -11.89 17.99
N VAL A 48 -1.32 -11.25 16.90
CA VAL A 48 -0.20 -11.66 16.05
C VAL A 48 1.02 -10.79 16.33
N GLU A 49 2.20 -11.37 16.45
CA GLU A 49 3.45 -10.63 16.51
C GLU A 49 3.73 -9.98 15.14
N LEU A 50 3.78 -8.65 15.08
CA LEU A 50 4.28 -7.91 13.92
C LEU A 50 5.73 -7.51 14.16
N ARG A 51 6.66 -8.13 13.44
CA ARG A 51 8.08 -7.79 13.46
C ARG A 51 8.36 -6.71 12.43
N GLN A 52 9.09 -5.68 12.84
CA GLN A 52 9.34 -4.54 11.98
C GLN A 52 10.82 -4.17 11.93
N THR A 53 11.29 -3.75 10.76
CA THR A 53 12.62 -3.15 10.58
C THR A 53 12.48 -1.74 10.03
N PRO A 54 13.31 -0.77 10.51
CA PRO A 54 13.26 0.58 9.96
C PRO A 54 13.71 0.60 8.49
N VAL A 55 13.10 1.48 7.71
CA VAL A 55 13.58 1.84 6.37
C VAL A 55 14.90 2.62 6.46
N ASN A 56 15.61 2.75 5.35
CA ASN A 56 16.83 3.57 5.27
C ASN A 56 16.51 5.07 5.44
N ALA A 57 17.54 5.88 5.66
CA ALA A 57 17.39 7.34 5.85
C ALA A 57 16.85 8.08 4.61
N ASP A 58 16.90 7.45 3.44
CA ASP A 58 16.32 7.93 2.18
C ASP A 58 14.99 7.26 1.85
N PHE A 59 14.42 6.50 2.81
CA PHE A 59 13.22 5.69 2.72
C PHE A 59 13.29 4.49 1.78
N SER A 60 14.44 4.16 1.19
CA SER A 60 14.61 2.90 0.48
C SER A 60 14.50 1.70 1.42
N PHE A 61 14.14 0.54 0.89
CA PHE A 61 13.87 -0.66 1.66
C PHE A 61 15.14 -1.50 1.90
N PRO A 62 15.56 -1.71 3.16
CA PRO A 62 16.68 -2.59 3.50
C PRO A 62 16.25 -4.06 3.50
N TRP A 63 16.16 -4.69 2.33
CA TRP A 63 15.64 -6.06 2.14
C TRP A 63 16.34 -7.10 3.02
N ASP A 64 17.66 -7.02 3.16
CA ASP A 64 18.42 -7.94 4.02
C ASP A 64 17.99 -7.86 5.49
N ASN A 65 17.61 -6.66 5.96
CA ASN A 65 17.14 -6.49 7.33
C ASN A 65 15.72 -7.04 7.50
N LEU A 66 14.87 -6.88 6.50
CA LEU A 66 13.53 -7.47 6.50
C LEU A 66 13.61 -8.99 6.50
N LEU A 67 14.44 -9.59 5.64
CA LEU A 67 14.62 -11.04 5.54
C LEU A 67 15.18 -11.68 6.83
N LYS A 68 15.98 -10.95 7.62
CA LYS A 68 16.44 -11.44 8.95
C LYS A 68 15.32 -11.60 9.97
N LEU A 69 14.17 -10.94 9.77
CA LEU A 69 12.99 -11.07 10.65
C LEU A 69 12.07 -12.22 10.25
N VAL A 70 12.25 -12.75 9.05
CA VAL A 70 11.47 -13.87 8.52
C VAL A 70 12.03 -15.19 9.06
N ASP A 71 11.14 -16.04 9.55
CA ASP A 71 11.44 -17.39 10.02
C ASP A 71 10.38 -18.41 9.53
N ASP A 72 10.46 -19.65 9.97
CA ASP A 72 9.54 -20.73 9.64
C ASP A 72 8.10 -20.53 10.13
N LYS A 73 7.88 -19.56 11.02
CA LYS A 73 6.58 -19.15 11.55
C LYS A 73 6.04 -17.90 10.88
N THR A 74 6.78 -17.26 9.99
CA THR A 74 6.31 -16.08 9.28
C THR A 74 5.30 -16.47 8.22
N SER A 75 4.07 -16.00 8.36
CA SER A 75 2.98 -16.27 7.40
C SER A 75 2.74 -15.12 6.43
N LEU A 76 2.97 -13.87 6.86
CA LEU A 76 2.72 -12.69 6.05
C LEU A 76 3.91 -11.73 6.07
N VAL A 77 4.29 -11.24 4.90
CA VAL A 77 5.20 -10.09 4.75
C VAL A 77 4.44 -9.00 4.01
N PHE A 78 4.37 -7.79 4.61
CA PHE A 78 3.70 -6.64 4.01
C PHE A 78 4.71 -5.66 3.43
N VAL A 79 4.50 -5.27 2.17
CA VAL A 79 5.25 -4.21 1.50
C VAL A 79 4.26 -3.29 0.81
N THR A 80 4.20 -2.03 1.24
CA THR A 80 3.41 -0.99 0.56
C THR A 80 4.23 -0.43 -0.59
N THR A 81 3.71 -0.44 -1.81
CA THR A 81 4.43 0.00 -3.01
C THR A 81 3.47 0.62 -4.04
N PRO A 82 3.53 1.93 -4.28
CA PRO A 82 4.31 2.98 -3.62
C PRO A 82 4.08 3.08 -2.12
N ASP A 83 5.16 3.29 -1.35
CA ASP A 83 5.14 3.28 0.11
C ASP A 83 4.34 4.44 0.71
N ASN A 84 3.67 4.15 1.79
CA ASN A 84 3.05 5.14 2.66
C ASN A 84 3.74 5.08 4.05
N PRO A 85 4.52 6.11 4.44
CA PRO A 85 4.32 7.52 4.07
C PRO A 85 5.30 8.13 3.06
N SER A 86 6.29 7.41 2.56
CA SER A 86 7.39 8.04 1.82
C SER A 86 7.12 8.30 0.34
N GLY A 87 6.27 7.49 -0.29
CA GLY A 87 6.09 7.46 -1.75
C GLY A 87 7.18 6.68 -2.49
N TYR A 88 8.17 6.13 -1.76
CA TYR A 88 9.21 5.27 -2.35
C TYR A 88 8.60 4.06 -3.05
N THR A 89 9.16 3.68 -4.17
CA THR A 89 8.67 2.53 -4.95
C THR A 89 9.87 1.75 -5.45
N PRO A 90 10.08 0.53 -4.95
CA PRO A 90 11.18 -0.30 -5.41
C PRO A 90 10.94 -0.78 -6.84
N PRO A 91 11.99 -0.95 -7.66
CA PRO A 91 11.89 -1.61 -8.95
C PRO A 91 11.29 -3.02 -8.82
N VAL A 92 10.50 -3.46 -9.79
CA VAL A 92 9.84 -4.78 -9.78
C VAL A 92 10.81 -5.94 -9.56
N ALA A 93 12.05 -5.84 -10.07
CA ALA A 93 13.09 -6.86 -9.88
C ALA A 93 13.47 -7.10 -8.40
N GLU A 94 13.36 -6.07 -7.55
CA GLU A 94 13.58 -6.22 -6.10
C GLU A 94 12.43 -7.00 -5.45
N LEU A 95 11.19 -6.72 -5.87
CA LEU A 95 9.99 -7.46 -5.43
C LEU A 95 10.04 -8.94 -5.87
N GLU A 96 10.49 -9.20 -7.09
CA GLU A 96 10.72 -10.58 -7.57
C GLU A 96 11.75 -11.33 -6.69
N THR A 97 12.84 -10.64 -6.37
CA THR A 97 13.91 -11.20 -5.54
C THR A 97 13.39 -11.51 -4.14
N LEU A 98 12.62 -10.59 -3.55
CA LEU A 98 11.97 -10.82 -2.26
C LEU A 98 11.01 -12.01 -2.31
N ALA A 99 10.10 -12.05 -3.30
CA ALA A 99 9.12 -13.13 -3.43
C ALA A 99 9.77 -14.52 -3.50
N LYS A 100 10.91 -14.63 -4.20
CA LYS A 100 11.68 -15.88 -4.32
C LYS A 100 12.48 -16.24 -3.07
N ALA A 101 12.79 -15.26 -2.23
CA ALA A 101 13.60 -15.45 -1.01
C ALA A 101 12.75 -15.86 0.20
N LEU A 102 11.42 -15.66 0.14
CA LEU A 102 10.51 -16.01 1.22
C LEU A 102 10.27 -17.52 1.27
N PRO A 103 10.02 -18.11 2.46
CA PRO A 103 9.57 -19.50 2.59
C PRO A 103 8.28 -19.77 1.80
N ASP A 104 8.10 -21.00 1.30
CA ASP A 104 6.90 -21.40 0.56
C ASP A 104 5.59 -21.24 1.35
N THR A 105 5.68 -21.23 2.68
CA THR A 105 4.55 -21.02 3.60
C THR A 105 4.24 -19.54 3.86
N CYS A 106 5.07 -18.62 3.38
CA CYS A 106 4.97 -17.19 3.62
C CYS A 106 4.38 -16.47 2.39
N LEU A 107 3.32 -15.69 2.61
CA LEU A 107 2.71 -14.88 1.58
C LEU A 107 3.27 -13.46 1.61
N LEU A 108 3.67 -12.94 0.46
CA LEU A 108 4.07 -11.57 0.24
C LEU A 108 2.83 -10.74 -0.17
N VAL A 109 2.41 -9.83 0.68
CA VAL A 109 1.31 -8.90 0.41
C VAL A 109 1.89 -7.59 -0.09
N LEU A 110 1.74 -7.32 -1.38
CA LEU A 110 2.08 -6.05 -2.00
C LEU A 110 0.83 -5.15 -1.96
N ASP A 111 0.88 -4.13 -1.11
CA ASP A 111 -0.19 -3.14 -1.01
C ASP A 111 0.07 -2.04 -2.04
N GLU A 112 -0.63 -2.14 -3.16
CA GLU A 112 -0.51 -1.28 -4.33
C GLU A 112 -1.59 -0.19 -4.36
N ALA A 113 -1.97 0.35 -3.20
CA ALA A 113 -3.03 1.36 -3.10
C ALA A 113 -2.74 2.63 -3.93
N TYR A 114 -1.50 2.89 -4.28
CA TYR A 114 -1.06 4.08 -5.04
C TYR A 114 -0.46 3.75 -6.41
N MET A 115 -0.52 2.50 -6.85
CA MET A 115 0.16 2.00 -8.06
C MET A 115 -0.26 2.73 -9.33
N ASP A 116 -1.53 3.14 -9.45
CA ASP A 116 -2.03 3.87 -10.63
C ASP A 116 -1.29 5.19 -10.89
N PHE A 117 -0.65 5.77 -9.87
CA PHE A 117 0.09 7.03 -9.98
C PHE A 117 1.54 6.87 -10.40
N THR A 118 2.06 5.66 -10.53
CA THR A 118 3.43 5.40 -11.00
C THR A 118 3.60 5.76 -12.47
N ASP A 119 4.81 6.12 -12.86
CA ASP A 119 5.09 6.52 -14.24
C ASP A 119 4.84 5.38 -15.22
N ASP A 120 5.23 4.15 -14.89
CA ASP A 120 4.86 2.92 -15.60
C ASP A 120 4.62 1.78 -14.59
N GLU A 121 3.43 1.22 -14.59
CA GLU A 121 3.08 0.11 -13.69
C GLU A 121 3.98 -1.12 -13.90
N ALA A 122 4.40 -1.38 -15.13
CA ALA A 122 5.20 -2.56 -15.44
C ALA A 122 6.59 -2.55 -14.76
N ASP A 123 7.11 -1.37 -14.44
CA ASP A 123 8.39 -1.21 -13.76
C ASP A 123 8.32 -1.50 -12.26
N TYR A 124 7.09 -1.55 -11.68
CA TYR A 124 6.90 -1.56 -10.23
C TYR A 124 5.93 -2.62 -9.70
N SER A 125 5.13 -3.28 -10.56
CA SER A 125 4.09 -4.23 -10.14
C SER A 125 4.30 -5.62 -10.71
N LEU A 126 4.01 -6.64 -9.89
CA LEU A 126 3.94 -8.05 -10.29
C LEU A 126 2.56 -8.48 -10.77
N ALA A 127 1.56 -7.58 -10.80
CA ALA A 127 0.16 -7.93 -11.07
C ALA A 127 -0.06 -8.71 -12.38
N LYS A 128 0.70 -8.40 -13.43
CA LYS A 128 0.60 -9.08 -14.73
C LYS A 128 1.37 -10.40 -14.80
N ARG A 129 2.14 -10.74 -13.76
CA ARG A 129 3.06 -11.89 -13.71
C ARG A 129 2.83 -12.78 -12.49
N LEU A 130 1.67 -12.69 -11.85
CA LEU A 130 1.34 -13.45 -10.63
C LEU A 130 1.36 -14.99 -10.82
N ASP A 131 1.28 -15.48 -12.05
CA ASP A 131 1.41 -16.92 -12.31
C ASP A 131 2.86 -17.43 -12.10
N GLU A 132 3.84 -16.52 -12.11
CA GLU A 132 5.25 -16.80 -11.82
C GLU A 132 5.55 -16.76 -10.30
N PHE A 133 4.65 -16.18 -9.50
CA PHE A 133 4.84 -15.90 -8.07
C PHE A 133 3.62 -16.35 -7.25
N PRO A 134 3.49 -17.67 -6.99
CA PRO A 134 2.30 -18.23 -6.34
C PRO A 134 2.12 -17.78 -4.88
N ASN A 135 3.15 -17.21 -4.25
CA ASN A 135 3.13 -16.68 -2.90
C ASN A 135 2.87 -15.17 -2.84
N VAL A 136 2.54 -14.51 -3.96
CA VAL A 136 2.30 -13.05 -3.99
C VAL A 136 0.81 -12.74 -4.03
N ILE A 137 0.42 -11.77 -3.21
CA ILE A 137 -0.90 -11.13 -3.15
C ILE A 137 -0.73 -9.68 -3.56
N ILE A 138 -1.57 -9.19 -4.47
CA ILE A 138 -1.65 -7.77 -4.82
C ILE A 138 -2.93 -7.19 -4.24
N SER A 139 -2.83 -6.19 -3.37
CA SER A 139 -3.97 -5.46 -2.82
C SER A 139 -4.10 -4.09 -3.48
N ARG A 140 -5.31 -3.70 -3.89
CA ARG A 140 -5.62 -2.41 -4.52
C ARG A 140 -6.91 -1.80 -3.98
N THR A 141 -7.10 -0.52 -4.22
CA THR A 141 -8.25 0.23 -3.72
C THR A 141 -8.83 1.19 -4.75
N PHE A 142 -10.14 1.39 -4.71
CA PHE A 142 -10.83 2.46 -5.45
C PHE A 142 -10.79 3.81 -4.71
N SER A 143 -10.24 3.85 -3.52
CA SER A 143 -10.24 5.06 -2.67
C SER A 143 -9.36 6.18 -3.19
N LYS A 144 -8.38 5.92 -4.06
CA LYS A 144 -7.35 6.88 -4.48
C LYS A 144 -7.59 7.40 -5.89
N SER A 145 -7.11 6.74 -6.92
CA SER A 145 -7.20 7.16 -8.33
C SER A 145 -8.63 7.29 -8.84
N PHE A 146 -9.53 6.46 -8.36
CA PHE A 146 -10.95 6.49 -8.71
C PHE A 146 -11.78 7.48 -7.87
N GLY A 147 -11.21 8.15 -6.86
CA GLY A 147 -11.91 9.12 -6.03
C GLY A 147 -13.04 8.57 -5.14
N MET A 148 -13.08 7.26 -4.91
CA MET A 148 -14.19 6.57 -4.25
C MET A 148 -13.94 6.23 -2.78
N ALA A 149 -13.13 7.02 -2.07
CA ALA A 149 -12.74 6.73 -0.68
C ALA A 149 -13.94 6.53 0.27
N GLY A 150 -15.01 7.29 0.09
CA GLY A 150 -16.22 7.23 0.92
C GLY A 150 -17.12 6.02 0.61
N LEU A 151 -16.98 5.38 -0.55
CA LEU A 151 -17.78 4.20 -0.93
C LEU A 151 -17.21 2.89 -0.40
N ARG A 152 -15.96 2.89 0.07
CA ARG A 152 -15.31 1.73 0.67
C ARG A 152 -15.24 0.52 -0.26
N LEU A 153 -14.51 0.63 -1.37
CA LEU A 153 -14.28 -0.49 -2.28
C LEU A 153 -12.78 -0.74 -2.46
N GLY A 154 -12.39 -1.99 -2.27
CA GLY A 154 -11.05 -2.48 -2.53
C GLY A 154 -11.07 -3.91 -3.01
N TYR A 155 -9.95 -4.39 -3.53
CA TYR A 155 -9.83 -5.76 -4.00
C TYR A 155 -8.39 -6.27 -3.84
N ALA A 156 -8.25 -7.59 -3.91
CA ALA A 156 -6.94 -8.18 -4.10
C ALA A 156 -6.97 -9.29 -5.15
N ILE A 157 -5.80 -9.54 -5.72
CA ILE A 157 -5.52 -10.70 -6.56
C ILE A 157 -4.70 -11.65 -5.69
N VAL A 158 -5.24 -12.83 -5.43
CA VAL A 158 -4.68 -13.80 -4.48
C VAL A 158 -4.47 -15.16 -5.15
N PRO A 159 -3.71 -16.09 -4.54
CA PRO A 159 -3.73 -17.51 -4.93
C PRO A 159 -5.16 -18.07 -4.91
N GLU A 160 -5.50 -18.93 -5.87
CA GLU A 160 -6.88 -19.43 -6.03
C GLU A 160 -7.39 -20.16 -4.78
N GLU A 161 -6.54 -20.95 -4.15
CA GLU A 161 -6.87 -21.65 -2.90
C GLU A 161 -7.21 -20.68 -1.76
N LEU A 162 -6.49 -19.56 -1.69
CA LEU A 162 -6.76 -18.52 -0.68
C LEU A 162 -8.08 -17.80 -0.93
N ALA A 163 -8.47 -17.62 -2.19
CA ALA A 163 -9.75 -17.01 -2.54
C ALA A 163 -10.93 -17.81 -1.96
N ASP A 164 -10.88 -19.13 -2.02
CA ASP A 164 -11.92 -20.01 -1.44
C ASP A 164 -12.03 -19.82 0.07
N HIS A 165 -10.91 -19.72 0.78
CA HIS A 165 -10.90 -19.45 2.22
C HIS A 165 -11.46 -18.05 2.53
N TYR A 166 -11.09 -17.05 1.75
CA TYR A 166 -11.59 -15.69 1.89
C TYR A 166 -13.12 -15.64 1.80
N TRP A 167 -13.71 -16.26 0.78
CA TRP A 167 -15.17 -16.29 0.59
C TRP A 167 -15.94 -16.97 1.71
N ARG A 168 -15.30 -17.89 2.46
CA ARG A 168 -15.90 -18.58 3.62
C ARG A 168 -15.93 -17.73 4.90
N VAL A 169 -14.98 -16.80 5.08
CA VAL A 169 -14.81 -16.01 6.31
C VAL A 169 -15.29 -14.57 6.16
N ARG A 170 -15.43 -14.09 4.92
CA ARG A 170 -15.95 -12.74 4.64
C ARG A 170 -17.38 -12.61 5.17
N LEU A 171 -17.67 -11.46 5.76
CA LEU A 171 -19.06 -11.16 6.18
C LEU A 171 -19.98 -11.09 4.94
N PRO A 172 -21.17 -11.70 4.99
CA PRO A 172 -22.16 -11.54 3.94
C PRO A 172 -22.47 -10.05 3.72
N PHE A 173 -22.51 -9.62 2.46
CA PHE A 173 -22.87 -8.25 2.08
C PHE A 173 -21.92 -7.17 2.64
N SER A 174 -20.64 -7.49 2.92
CA SER A 174 -19.67 -6.53 3.42
C SER A 174 -19.43 -5.37 2.42
N VAL A 175 -19.41 -5.65 1.13
CA VAL A 175 -19.40 -4.62 0.08
C VAL A 175 -20.84 -4.16 -0.19
N ASN A 176 -21.07 -2.87 -0.08
CA ASN A 176 -22.39 -2.29 -0.30
C ASN A 176 -22.72 -2.16 -1.80
N LEU A 177 -24.00 -2.26 -2.15
CA LEU A 177 -24.44 -2.22 -3.54
C LEU A 177 -24.01 -0.95 -4.29
N MET A 178 -23.99 0.21 -3.61
CA MET A 178 -23.58 1.47 -4.24
C MET A 178 -22.11 1.46 -4.62
N ALA A 179 -21.25 0.81 -3.81
CA ALA A 179 -19.83 0.63 -4.12
C ALA A 179 -19.65 -0.32 -5.32
N GLU A 180 -20.43 -1.40 -5.42
CA GLU A 180 -20.36 -2.33 -6.55
C GLU A 180 -20.73 -1.63 -7.85
N GLU A 181 -21.87 -0.97 -7.91
CA GLU A 181 -22.33 -0.24 -9.11
C GLU A 181 -21.38 0.90 -9.50
N ALA A 182 -20.93 1.69 -8.51
CA ALA A 182 -19.99 2.75 -8.77
C ALA A 182 -18.62 2.22 -9.22
N GLY A 183 -18.16 1.09 -8.69
CA GLY A 183 -16.92 0.44 -9.10
C GLY A 183 -16.97 -0.04 -10.55
N ILE A 184 -18.09 -0.64 -10.96
CA ILE A 184 -18.31 -1.05 -12.35
C ILE A 184 -18.29 0.17 -13.29
N ALA A 185 -18.97 1.25 -12.91
CA ALA A 185 -19.00 2.48 -13.69
C ALA A 185 -17.60 3.13 -13.78
N ALA A 186 -16.87 3.18 -12.66
CA ALA A 186 -15.53 3.76 -12.59
C ALA A 186 -14.51 3.00 -13.47
N LEU A 187 -14.60 1.67 -13.52
CA LEU A 187 -13.73 0.86 -14.41
C LEU A 187 -14.04 1.09 -15.91
N GLN A 188 -15.22 1.58 -16.24
CA GLN A 188 -15.61 1.91 -17.61
C GLN A 188 -15.25 3.34 -17.99
N ASP A 189 -15.07 4.24 -17.02
CA ASP A 189 -14.69 5.64 -17.24
C ASP A 189 -13.16 5.81 -17.27
N VAL A 190 -12.55 5.21 -18.28
CA VAL A 190 -11.10 5.27 -18.49
C VAL A 190 -10.61 6.72 -18.63
N ALA A 191 -11.41 7.59 -19.28
CA ALA A 191 -11.02 8.98 -19.49
C ALA A 191 -10.91 9.76 -18.19
N PHE A 192 -11.82 9.56 -17.24
CA PHE A 192 -11.74 10.17 -15.91
C PHE A 192 -10.50 9.67 -15.13
N HIS A 193 -10.25 8.36 -15.16
CA HIS A 193 -9.11 7.76 -14.49
C HIS A 193 -7.78 8.30 -15.05
N ASP A 194 -7.63 8.29 -16.39
CA ASP A 194 -6.42 8.80 -17.06
C ASP A 194 -6.17 10.28 -16.74
N GLU A 195 -7.22 11.09 -16.76
CA GLU A 195 -7.13 12.52 -16.40
C GLU A 195 -6.72 12.71 -14.93
N THR A 196 -7.29 11.93 -14.00
CA THR A 196 -6.92 11.94 -12.59
C THR A 196 -5.43 11.62 -12.41
N VAL A 197 -4.96 10.56 -13.04
CA VAL A 197 -3.54 10.16 -12.98
C VAL A 197 -2.63 11.23 -13.57
N ARG A 198 -2.99 11.80 -14.73
CA ARG A 198 -2.25 12.89 -15.37
C ARG A 198 -2.12 14.10 -14.46
N VAL A 199 -3.23 14.58 -13.90
CA VAL A 199 -3.25 15.76 -13.01
C VAL A 199 -2.39 15.54 -11.77
N VAL A 200 -2.44 14.34 -11.19
CA VAL A 200 -1.63 13.98 -10.01
C VAL A 200 -0.13 13.95 -10.37
N ARG A 201 0.25 13.33 -11.47
CA ARG A 201 1.66 13.27 -11.91
C ARG A 201 2.23 14.66 -12.20
N GLU A 202 1.50 15.49 -12.93
CA GLU A 202 1.89 16.88 -13.21
C GLU A 202 1.97 17.72 -11.93
N GLY A 203 0.97 17.60 -11.05
CA GLY A 203 0.94 18.28 -9.76
C GLY A 203 2.09 17.87 -8.84
N ARG A 204 2.42 16.57 -8.81
CA ARG A 204 3.56 16.03 -8.07
C ARG A 204 4.88 16.64 -8.57
N ALA A 205 5.09 16.65 -9.88
CA ALA A 205 6.30 17.23 -10.48
C ALA A 205 6.40 18.74 -10.20
N TRP A 206 5.31 19.47 -10.38
CA TRP A 206 5.26 20.91 -10.08
C TRP A 206 5.55 21.18 -8.61
N LEU A 207 4.88 20.52 -7.68
CA LEU A 207 5.04 20.74 -6.25
C LEU A 207 6.46 20.37 -5.77
N THR A 208 7.05 19.31 -6.30
CA THR A 208 8.45 18.96 -6.06
C THR A 208 9.37 20.11 -6.42
N GLY A 209 9.18 20.72 -7.60
CA GLY A 209 9.97 21.86 -8.04
C GLY A 209 9.79 23.10 -7.15
N GLU A 210 8.57 23.39 -6.73
CA GLU A 210 8.30 24.55 -5.87
C GLU A 210 8.86 24.36 -4.44
N LEU A 211 8.69 23.18 -3.84
CA LEU A 211 9.27 22.87 -2.53
C LEU A 211 10.80 22.92 -2.55
N THR A 212 11.42 22.41 -3.62
CA THR A 212 12.88 22.47 -3.79
C THR A 212 13.38 23.93 -3.88
N LYS A 213 12.67 24.82 -4.58
CA LYS A 213 12.99 26.26 -4.64
C LYS A 213 12.89 26.94 -3.26
N LEU A 214 12.02 26.44 -2.39
CA LEU A 214 11.90 26.89 -1.01
C LEU A 214 12.98 26.32 -0.07
N GLY A 215 13.92 25.52 -0.60
CA GLY A 215 15.00 24.92 0.16
C GLY A 215 14.62 23.62 0.89
N CYS A 216 13.45 23.04 0.61
CA CYS A 216 13.07 21.76 1.16
C CYS A 216 13.82 20.62 0.46
N ARG A 217 14.16 19.57 1.22
CA ARG A 217 14.60 18.29 0.67
C ARG A 217 13.36 17.46 0.38
N VAL A 218 13.03 17.25 -0.89
CA VAL A 218 11.88 16.45 -1.31
C VAL A 218 12.35 15.02 -1.62
N PHE A 219 11.68 14.02 -1.04
CA PHE A 219 11.96 12.61 -1.34
C PHE A 219 11.23 12.19 -2.62
N PRO A 220 11.87 11.36 -3.48
CA PRO A 220 11.22 10.83 -4.68
C PRO A 220 9.95 10.07 -4.33
N SER A 221 8.87 10.33 -5.07
CA SER A 221 7.58 9.68 -4.85
C SER A 221 6.94 9.26 -6.16
N GLN A 222 6.33 8.09 -6.17
CA GLN A 222 5.47 7.58 -7.24
C GLN A 222 3.98 7.55 -6.83
N SER A 223 3.63 8.17 -5.67
CA SER A 223 2.27 8.24 -5.15
C SER A 223 1.57 9.56 -5.49
N ASN A 224 0.41 9.81 -4.90
CA ASN A 224 -0.33 11.08 -4.99
C ASN A 224 -0.02 12.05 -3.84
N PHE A 225 1.09 11.85 -3.15
CA PHE A 225 1.62 12.73 -2.11
C PHE A 225 3.15 12.81 -2.19
N LEU A 226 3.71 13.79 -1.48
CA LEU A 226 5.15 13.99 -1.34
C LEU A 226 5.53 14.00 0.14
N MET A 227 6.68 13.39 0.45
CA MET A 227 7.36 13.59 1.73
C MET A 227 8.51 14.58 1.53
N PHE A 228 8.70 15.51 2.46
CA PHE A 228 9.79 16.46 2.40
C PHE A 228 10.26 16.88 3.79
N GLU A 229 11.52 17.24 3.87
CA GLU A 229 12.13 17.87 5.05
C GLU A 229 12.20 19.39 4.85
N LEU A 230 11.87 20.13 5.89
CA LEU A 230 11.98 21.59 5.90
C LEU A 230 13.45 22.03 6.01
N PRO A 231 13.80 23.22 5.49
CA PRO A 231 15.13 23.78 5.73
C PRO A 231 15.45 23.88 7.21
N ALA A 232 16.72 23.69 7.58
CA ALA A 232 17.17 23.71 8.98
C ALA A 232 16.90 25.04 9.71
N ASP A 233 16.85 26.14 8.98
CA ASP A 233 16.53 27.52 9.44
C ASP A 233 15.04 27.88 9.26
N GLY A 234 14.23 26.95 8.74
CA GLY A 234 12.81 27.12 8.53
C GLY A 234 11.95 26.81 9.78
N PRO A 235 10.62 26.91 9.64
CA PRO A 235 9.70 26.50 10.68
C PRO A 235 9.81 25.00 10.94
N ASN A 236 9.50 24.53 12.16
CA ASN A 236 9.34 23.09 12.37
C ASN A 236 8.02 22.58 11.78
N ALA A 237 7.93 21.26 11.53
CA ALA A 237 6.79 20.66 10.87
C ALA A 237 5.46 20.88 11.62
N ALA A 238 5.48 20.91 12.96
CA ALA A 238 4.29 21.18 13.76
C ALA A 238 3.76 22.60 13.55
N SER A 239 4.65 23.59 13.57
CA SER A 239 4.30 25.00 13.33
C SER A 239 3.76 25.20 11.91
N LEU A 240 4.40 24.61 10.91
CA LEU A 240 3.92 24.69 9.52
C LEU A 240 2.52 24.05 9.37
N PHE A 241 2.29 22.89 9.98
CA PHE A 241 0.99 22.23 9.96
C PHE A 241 -0.12 23.15 10.52
N GLU A 242 0.11 23.74 11.70
CA GLU A 242 -0.85 24.64 12.34
C GLU A 242 -1.12 25.91 11.48
N ASP A 243 -0.07 26.47 10.88
CA ASP A 243 -0.21 27.67 10.04
C ASP A 243 -0.97 27.36 8.74
N LEU A 244 -0.75 26.21 8.13
CA LEU A 244 -1.49 25.77 6.95
C LEU A 244 -2.96 25.52 7.28
N LEU A 245 -3.27 24.88 8.42
CA LEU A 245 -4.66 24.70 8.86
C LEU A 245 -5.39 26.03 9.04
N ARG A 246 -4.75 27.03 9.65
CA ARG A 246 -5.34 28.38 9.82
C ARG A 246 -5.61 29.08 8.49
N ARG A 247 -4.86 28.74 7.44
CA ARG A 247 -5.03 29.27 6.08
C ARG A 247 -6.00 28.46 5.22
N GLY A 248 -6.64 27.44 5.78
CA GLY A 248 -7.58 26.57 5.07
C GLY A 248 -6.91 25.49 4.21
N SER A 249 -5.62 25.26 4.38
CA SER A 249 -4.88 24.15 3.78
C SER A 249 -4.46 23.16 4.86
N SER A 250 -4.36 21.89 4.52
CA SER A 250 -3.86 20.88 5.44
C SER A 250 -2.78 20.03 4.80
N CYS A 251 -1.82 19.60 5.60
CA CYS A 251 -0.87 18.55 5.26
C CYS A 251 -0.83 17.54 6.42
N VAL A 252 -0.33 16.34 6.18
CA VAL A 252 -0.06 15.38 7.26
C VAL A 252 1.31 15.67 7.83
N ARG A 253 1.41 15.64 9.17
CA ARG A 253 2.66 15.89 9.90
C ARG A 253 3.41 14.60 10.16
#